data_155df1c1f024c5839fd0a2eb7c46ac6a
#
_entry.id   155df1c1f024c5839fd0a2eb7c46ac6a
#
_cell.length_a   1.000
_cell.length_b   1.000
_cell.length_c   1.000
_cell.angle_alpha   90.00
_cell.angle_beta   90.00
_cell.angle_gamma   90.00
#
_symmetry.space_group_name_H-M   'P 1'
#
loop_
_entity.id
_entity.type
_entity.pdbx_description
1 polymer ?
#
loop_
_entity_poly.entity_id
_entity_poly.type
_entity_poly.pdbx_seq_one_letter_code
_entity_poly.pdbx_strand_id
1 'polypeptide(L)'
;MKQSAAEVLREYGPFPGVDHVHGVTYDGQHVWFAAGDKLNALDPASGTMLRSIEVAAHAGTAFDGRHLFQIAEDRIQKIDLKTGRVLATIPAPGGGGDSGLAWAEGTLWVAQYRDRKIHQIDPETGAILRTIETKRFVTGVSWVDGELWHGTWEGDESDLTRIDPRTGEVLERLEMPSGVSVSGLESDGGDQFFCGGGSSGKVRAVRRPRRASARGSGSETPIDSTSK
;
A
#
# COMPACT_ATOMS: atom_id res chain seq x y z
N MET A 1 -0.70 21.37 -3.66
CA MET A 1 0.05 20.11 -3.47
C MET A 1 1.19 20.36 -2.49
N LYS A 2 1.26 19.62 -1.40
CA LYS A 2 2.39 19.65 -0.45
C LYS A 2 3.47 18.69 -0.94
N GLN A 3 4.76 19.06 -0.79
CA GLN A 3 5.90 18.26 -1.21
C GLN A 3 6.98 18.29 -0.12
N SER A 4 7.53 17.11 0.21
CA SER A 4 8.60 16.97 1.20
C SER A 4 9.43 15.73 0.93
N ALA A 5 10.62 15.65 1.51
CA ALA A 5 11.43 14.43 1.48
C ALA A 5 10.78 13.33 2.35
N ALA A 6 10.82 12.09 1.88
CA ALA A 6 10.43 10.93 2.66
C ALA A 6 11.49 10.62 3.72
N GLU A 7 11.06 10.29 4.94
CA GLU A 7 11.94 9.86 6.01
C GLU A 7 11.91 8.32 6.10
N VAL A 8 13.00 7.68 5.69
CA VAL A 8 13.18 6.23 5.87
C VAL A 8 13.57 5.97 7.33
N LEU A 9 12.70 5.30 8.07
CA LEU A 9 12.87 5.00 9.47
C LEU A 9 13.72 3.75 9.71
N ARG A 10 13.52 2.75 8.85
CA ARG A 10 14.20 1.45 8.94
C ARG A 10 14.23 0.74 7.60
N GLU A 11 15.28 -0.04 7.39
CA GLU A 11 15.39 -0.99 6.29
C GLU A 11 15.45 -2.42 6.84
N TYR A 12 14.80 -3.36 6.14
CA TYR A 12 14.80 -4.78 6.41
C TYR A 12 15.35 -5.52 5.20
N GLY A 13 16.21 -6.49 5.43
CA GLY A 13 16.87 -7.23 4.35
C GLY A 13 18.18 -6.57 3.89
N PRO A 14 18.77 -6.97 2.72
CA PRO A 14 18.16 -7.94 1.81
C PRO A 14 18.00 -9.31 2.45
N PHE A 15 16.94 -10.03 2.02
CA PHE A 15 16.61 -11.33 2.59
C PHE A 15 17.24 -12.45 1.76
N PRO A 16 17.78 -13.52 2.39
CA PRO A 16 18.35 -14.65 1.67
C PRO A 16 17.32 -15.29 0.71
N GLY A 17 17.71 -15.46 -0.56
CA GLY A 17 16.86 -16.05 -1.59
C GLY A 17 15.70 -15.15 -2.07
N VAL A 18 15.74 -13.85 -1.80
CA VAL A 18 14.80 -12.86 -2.28
C VAL A 18 15.52 -11.86 -3.19
N ASP A 19 15.39 -12.04 -4.48
CA ASP A 19 15.99 -11.15 -5.48
C ASP A 19 15.13 -9.91 -5.73
N HIS A 20 13.82 -10.01 -5.45
CA HIS A 20 12.86 -8.95 -5.71
C HIS A 20 11.74 -8.93 -4.66
N VAL A 21 11.46 -7.75 -4.10
CA VAL A 21 10.25 -7.51 -3.30
C VAL A 21 9.24 -6.79 -4.16
N HIS A 22 8.06 -7.38 -4.36
CA HIS A 22 6.97 -6.83 -5.16
C HIS A 22 5.94 -6.10 -4.28
N GLY A 23 4.81 -6.75 -3.99
CA GLY A 23 3.77 -6.21 -3.13
C GLY A 23 4.14 -6.28 -1.65
N VAL A 24 3.53 -5.40 -0.86
CA VAL A 24 3.67 -5.37 0.60
C VAL A 24 2.29 -5.12 1.20
N THR A 25 1.96 -5.82 2.29
CA THR A 25 0.79 -5.55 3.14
C THR A 25 1.11 -5.77 4.61
N TYR A 26 0.21 -5.35 5.51
CA TYR A 26 0.36 -5.48 6.95
C TYR A 26 -0.89 -6.10 7.56
N ASP A 27 -0.74 -7.17 8.36
CA ASP A 27 -1.87 -7.89 8.96
C ASP A 27 -2.23 -7.44 10.37
N GLY A 28 -1.63 -6.33 10.83
CA GLY A 28 -1.76 -5.83 12.19
C GLY A 28 -0.65 -6.31 13.13
N GLN A 29 0.15 -7.30 12.71
CA GLN A 29 1.27 -7.86 13.47
C GLN A 29 2.53 -8.02 12.61
N HIS A 30 2.37 -8.48 11.38
CA HIS A 30 3.47 -8.83 10.49
C HIS A 30 3.36 -8.09 9.16
N VAL A 31 4.50 -7.78 8.59
CA VAL A 31 4.60 -7.29 7.22
C VAL A 31 4.70 -8.48 6.30
N TRP A 32 3.76 -8.61 5.38
CA TRP A 32 3.79 -9.59 4.32
C TRP A 32 4.31 -8.99 3.04
N PHE A 33 5.22 -9.67 2.37
CA PHE A 33 5.72 -9.22 1.08
C PHE A 33 5.80 -10.33 0.05
N ALA A 34 5.53 -9.98 -1.18
CA ALA A 34 5.52 -10.86 -2.34
C ALA A 34 6.94 -10.97 -2.94
N ALA A 35 7.39 -12.20 -3.25
CA ALA A 35 8.70 -12.50 -3.79
C ALA A 35 8.65 -13.58 -4.89
N GLY A 36 7.79 -13.36 -5.89
CA GLY A 36 7.67 -14.21 -7.08
C GLY A 36 6.85 -15.48 -6.86
N ASP A 37 7.41 -16.45 -6.18
CA ASP A 37 6.80 -17.77 -5.91
C ASP A 37 6.26 -17.95 -4.48
N LYS A 38 6.37 -16.91 -3.65
CA LYS A 38 5.93 -16.95 -2.25
C LYS A 38 5.58 -15.60 -1.65
N LEU A 39 4.75 -15.64 -0.63
CA LEU A 39 4.51 -14.56 0.33
C LEU A 39 5.33 -14.83 1.59
N ASN A 40 6.09 -13.87 2.03
CA ASN A 40 6.95 -13.95 3.21
C ASN A 40 6.42 -13.05 4.32
N ALA A 41 6.36 -13.57 5.55
CA ALA A 41 6.01 -12.81 6.75
C ALA A 41 7.26 -12.34 7.47
N LEU A 42 7.31 -11.04 7.76
CA LEU A 42 8.39 -10.35 8.47
C LEU A 42 7.84 -9.79 9.78
N ASP A 43 8.55 -10.03 10.89
CA ASP A 43 8.31 -9.30 12.14
C ASP A 43 8.94 -7.89 12.03
N PRO A 44 8.14 -6.81 12.00
CA PRO A 44 8.67 -5.47 11.86
C PRO A 44 9.46 -4.99 13.09
N ALA A 45 9.27 -5.59 14.26
CA ALA A 45 10.02 -5.24 15.46
C ALA A 45 11.46 -5.77 15.43
N SER A 46 11.63 -7.05 15.12
CA SER A 46 12.96 -7.68 15.08
C SER A 46 13.62 -7.61 13.70
N GLY A 47 12.85 -7.58 12.62
CA GLY A 47 13.33 -7.73 11.25
C GLY A 47 13.51 -9.20 10.82
N THR A 48 12.98 -10.13 11.61
CA THR A 48 13.13 -11.56 11.38
C THR A 48 12.06 -12.07 10.41
N MET A 49 12.48 -12.87 9.43
CA MET A 49 11.56 -13.67 8.61
C MET A 49 10.96 -14.79 9.45
N LEU A 50 9.64 -14.88 9.50
CA LEU A 50 8.92 -15.82 10.37
C LEU A 50 8.47 -17.07 9.64
N ARG A 51 7.84 -16.90 8.49
CA ARG A 51 7.31 -17.97 7.65
C ARG A 51 7.06 -17.52 6.23
N SER A 52 6.82 -18.47 5.34
CA SER A 52 6.41 -18.23 3.96
C SER A 52 5.16 -19.04 3.62
N ILE A 53 4.40 -18.54 2.65
CA ILE A 53 3.30 -19.24 1.98
C ILE A 53 3.74 -19.45 0.53
N GLU A 54 3.85 -20.68 0.09
CA GLU A 54 4.17 -21.05 -1.29
C GLU A 54 2.94 -20.78 -2.17
N VAL A 55 2.97 -19.66 -2.89
CA VAL A 55 1.91 -19.20 -3.79
C VAL A 55 2.48 -18.20 -4.78
N ALA A 56 1.98 -18.20 -6.02
CA ALA A 56 2.40 -17.21 -6.99
C ALA A 56 2.13 -15.78 -6.48
N ALA A 57 3.17 -14.95 -6.41
CA ALA A 57 3.16 -13.65 -5.75
C ALA A 57 4.00 -12.64 -6.56
N HIS A 58 3.46 -12.20 -7.71
CA HIS A 58 4.21 -11.45 -8.72
C HIS A 58 4.07 -9.93 -8.61
N ALA A 59 3.05 -9.44 -7.87
CA ALA A 59 2.76 -8.01 -7.76
C ALA A 59 2.12 -7.67 -6.41
N GLY A 60 1.14 -6.76 -6.38
CA GLY A 60 0.50 -6.22 -5.19
C GLY A 60 -0.12 -7.25 -4.27
N THR A 61 -0.06 -6.97 -2.97
CA THR A 61 -0.63 -7.77 -1.88
C THR A 61 -1.50 -6.87 -1.02
N ALA A 62 -2.65 -7.37 -0.54
CA ALA A 62 -3.53 -6.67 0.39
C ALA A 62 -4.07 -7.62 1.48
N PHE A 63 -4.61 -7.05 2.57
CA PHE A 63 -5.20 -7.79 3.68
C PHE A 63 -6.55 -7.19 4.07
N ASP A 64 -7.60 -8.04 4.19
CA ASP A 64 -8.97 -7.63 4.50
C ASP A 64 -9.33 -7.71 5.99
N GLY A 65 -8.35 -7.98 6.86
CA GLY A 65 -8.54 -8.29 8.28
C GLY A 65 -8.63 -9.79 8.56
N ARG A 66 -8.71 -10.64 7.51
CA ARG A 66 -8.81 -12.10 7.64
C ARG A 66 -8.03 -12.86 6.58
N HIS A 67 -8.06 -12.40 5.34
CA HIS A 67 -7.46 -13.06 4.18
C HIS A 67 -6.42 -12.15 3.53
N LEU A 68 -5.40 -12.77 2.95
CA LEU A 68 -4.52 -12.09 2.02
C LEU A 68 -5.12 -12.14 0.61
N PHE A 69 -4.94 -11.04 -0.13
CA PHE A 69 -5.20 -10.97 -1.55
C PHE A 69 -3.87 -10.74 -2.26
N GLN A 70 -3.62 -11.52 -3.31
CA GLN A 70 -2.35 -11.50 -4.02
C GLN A 70 -2.56 -11.48 -5.52
N ILE A 71 -1.98 -10.50 -6.19
CA ILE A 71 -1.92 -10.46 -7.66
C ILE A 71 -0.92 -11.52 -8.14
N ALA A 72 -1.41 -12.43 -8.98
CA ALA A 72 -0.64 -13.48 -9.62
C ALA A 72 -0.97 -13.49 -11.12
N GLU A 73 -0.12 -12.87 -11.93
CA GLU A 73 -0.32 -12.70 -13.37
C GLU A 73 -1.63 -11.93 -13.69
N ASP A 74 -2.61 -12.60 -14.30
CA ASP A 74 -3.90 -12.04 -14.76
C ASP A 74 -5.05 -12.21 -13.74
N ARG A 75 -4.73 -12.61 -12.50
CA ARG A 75 -5.73 -12.91 -11.47
C ARG A 75 -5.31 -12.38 -10.10
N ILE A 76 -6.29 -12.23 -9.23
CA ILE A 76 -6.10 -11.95 -7.80
C ILE A 76 -6.56 -13.18 -7.01
N GLN A 77 -5.68 -13.71 -6.18
CA GLN A 77 -5.92 -14.87 -5.34
C GLN A 77 -6.36 -14.40 -3.95
N LYS A 78 -7.45 -14.95 -3.41
CA LYS A 78 -7.84 -14.82 -2.00
C LYS A 78 -7.27 -16.00 -1.22
N ILE A 79 -6.43 -15.71 -0.22
CA ILE A 79 -5.61 -16.71 0.47
C ILE A 79 -5.97 -16.72 1.95
N ASP A 80 -6.22 -17.91 2.49
CA ASP A 80 -6.36 -18.09 3.93
C ASP A 80 -5.02 -17.88 4.64
N LEU A 81 -4.99 -16.90 5.53
CA LEU A 81 -3.76 -16.48 6.21
C LEU A 81 -3.14 -17.60 7.05
N LYS A 82 -3.95 -18.50 7.64
CA LYS A 82 -3.48 -19.56 8.55
C LYS A 82 -2.91 -20.74 7.78
N THR A 83 -3.62 -21.18 6.76
CA THR A 83 -3.29 -22.41 6.02
C THR A 83 -2.46 -22.17 4.77
N GLY A 84 -2.44 -20.93 4.25
CA GLY A 84 -1.81 -20.57 2.98
C GLY A 84 -2.59 -21.06 1.75
N ARG A 85 -3.80 -21.61 1.92
CA ARG A 85 -4.60 -22.13 0.80
C ARG A 85 -5.25 -21.00 0.02
N VAL A 86 -5.21 -21.09 -1.29
CA VAL A 86 -6.03 -20.24 -2.19
C VAL A 86 -7.48 -20.70 -2.06
N LEU A 87 -8.35 -19.80 -1.60
CA LEU A 87 -9.78 -20.03 -1.40
C LEU A 87 -10.62 -19.68 -2.62
N ALA A 88 -10.21 -18.63 -3.34
CA ALA A 88 -10.88 -18.14 -4.54
C ALA A 88 -9.89 -17.38 -5.43
N THR A 89 -10.25 -17.20 -6.68
CA THR A 89 -9.57 -16.34 -7.63
C THR A 89 -10.57 -15.49 -8.40
N ILE A 90 -10.22 -14.23 -8.63
CA ILE A 90 -10.96 -13.31 -9.48
C ILE A 90 -10.04 -12.78 -10.58
N PRO A 91 -10.57 -12.35 -11.74
CA PRO A 91 -9.76 -11.72 -12.77
C PRO A 91 -9.15 -10.42 -12.26
N ALA A 92 -7.89 -10.16 -12.59
CA ALA A 92 -7.24 -8.88 -12.37
C ALA A 92 -7.52 -7.94 -13.56
N PRO A 93 -7.83 -6.65 -13.33
CA PRO A 93 -8.33 -5.76 -14.38
C PRO A 93 -7.33 -5.46 -15.49
N GLY A 94 -6.03 -5.57 -15.22
CA GLY A 94 -4.95 -5.25 -16.17
C GLY A 94 -4.42 -6.42 -16.99
N GLY A 95 -4.99 -7.62 -16.83
CA GLY A 95 -4.60 -8.79 -17.61
C GLY A 95 -3.10 -9.11 -17.52
N GLY A 96 -2.48 -8.96 -16.36
CA GLY A 96 -1.05 -9.15 -16.11
C GLY A 96 -0.23 -7.86 -16.04
N GLY A 97 -0.85 -6.70 -16.21
CA GLY A 97 -0.20 -5.38 -16.08
C GLY A 97 -0.44 -4.71 -14.72
N ASP A 98 -1.06 -5.43 -13.78
CA ASP A 98 -1.37 -4.92 -12.44
C ASP A 98 -0.15 -4.90 -11.53
N SER A 99 -0.02 -3.88 -10.69
CA SER A 99 1.18 -3.64 -9.89
C SER A 99 0.92 -3.59 -8.39
N GLY A 100 0.00 -2.75 -7.94
CA GLY A 100 -0.32 -2.53 -6.53
C GLY A 100 -1.70 -3.05 -6.15
N LEU A 101 -1.90 -3.37 -4.87
CA LEU A 101 -3.16 -3.85 -4.34
C LEU A 101 -3.36 -3.30 -2.93
N ALA A 102 -4.58 -2.80 -2.64
CA ALA A 102 -5.00 -2.42 -1.30
C ALA A 102 -6.44 -2.85 -1.03
N TRP A 103 -6.74 -3.11 0.24
CA TRP A 103 -8.10 -3.34 0.70
C TRP A 103 -8.66 -2.08 1.36
N ALA A 104 -9.86 -1.68 0.97
CA ALA A 104 -10.54 -0.55 1.59
C ALA A 104 -12.06 -0.65 1.48
N GLU A 105 -12.75 -0.47 2.59
CA GLU A 105 -14.21 -0.30 2.63
C GLU A 105 -14.98 -1.41 1.88
N GLY A 106 -14.51 -2.66 2.02
CA GLY A 106 -15.14 -3.82 1.38
C GLY A 106 -14.79 -3.99 -0.11
N THR A 107 -13.83 -3.25 -0.63
CA THR A 107 -13.39 -3.30 -2.03
C THR A 107 -11.88 -3.46 -2.16
N LEU A 108 -11.42 -3.83 -3.34
CA LEU A 108 -10.00 -3.83 -3.68
C LEU A 108 -9.66 -2.63 -4.56
N TRP A 109 -8.50 -2.04 -4.32
CA TRP A 109 -7.90 -1.02 -5.16
C TRP A 109 -6.69 -1.60 -5.86
N VAL A 110 -6.73 -1.61 -7.20
CA VAL A 110 -5.73 -2.26 -8.05
C VAL A 110 -5.04 -1.22 -8.91
N ALA A 111 -3.73 -1.11 -8.79
CA ALA A 111 -2.94 -0.22 -9.63
C ALA A 111 -2.46 -0.93 -10.91
N GLN A 112 -2.44 -0.19 -11.99
CA GLN A 112 -1.84 -0.57 -13.27
C GLN A 112 -0.64 0.33 -13.55
N TYR A 113 0.56 -0.26 -13.56
CA TYR A 113 1.80 0.50 -13.66
C TYR A 113 1.86 1.33 -14.96
N ARG A 114 1.84 0.66 -16.12
CA ARG A 114 2.02 1.32 -17.42
C ARG A 114 0.85 2.17 -17.84
N ASP A 115 -0.36 1.78 -17.44
CA ASP A 115 -1.58 2.47 -17.83
C ASP A 115 -1.87 3.68 -16.96
N ARG A 116 -1.09 3.86 -15.86
CA ARG A 116 -1.24 4.99 -14.92
C ARG A 116 -2.67 5.10 -14.40
N LYS A 117 -3.21 3.96 -13.94
CA LYS A 117 -4.58 3.87 -13.44
C LYS A 117 -4.62 3.16 -12.09
N ILE A 118 -5.63 3.50 -11.31
CA ILE A 118 -6.00 2.77 -10.11
C ILE A 118 -7.48 2.44 -10.25
N HIS A 119 -7.81 1.15 -10.24
CA HIS A 119 -9.19 0.66 -10.28
C HIS A 119 -9.67 0.30 -8.88
N GLN A 120 -10.87 0.72 -8.53
CA GLN A 120 -11.64 0.14 -7.44
C GLN A 120 -12.46 -1.00 -8.03
N ILE A 121 -12.34 -2.20 -7.46
CA ILE A 121 -13.01 -3.40 -7.97
C ILE A 121 -13.81 -4.11 -6.89
N ASP A 122 -14.83 -4.82 -7.32
CA ASP A 122 -15.57 -5.75 -6.47
C ASP A 122 -14.71 -6.99 -6.15
N PRO A 123 -14.51 -7.36 -4.88
CA PRO A 123 -13.59 -8.42 -4.49
C PRO A 123 -14.12 -9.84 -4.74
N GLU A 124 -15.38 -10.00 -5.09
CA GLU A 124 -15.98 -11.31 -5.39
C GLU A 124 -16.04 -11.59 -6.89
N THR A 125 -16.16 -10.54 -7.71
CA THR A 125 -16.34 -10.68 -9.16
C THR A 125 -15.18 -10.15 -10.00
N GLY A 126 -14.36 -9.25 -9.44
CA GLY A 126 -13.33 -8.51 -10.18
C GLY A 126 -13.89 -7.37 -11.03
N ALA A 127 -15.21 -7.10 -10.97
CA ALA A 127 -15.82 -6.03 -11.75
C ALA A 127 -15.27 -4.65 -11.36
N ILE A 128 -14.89 -3.84 -12.35
CA ILE A 128 -14.41 -2.48 -12.11
C ILE A 128 -15.61 -1.61 -11.72
N LEU A 129 -15.55 -1.05 -10.50
CA LEU A 129 -16.55 -0.12 -9.96
C LEU A 129 -16.21 1.32 -10.34
N ARG A 130 -14.91 1.64 -10.36
CA ARG A 130 -14.41 2.97 -10.67
C ARG A 130 -12.96 2.94 -11.11
N THR A 131 -12.54 3.94 -11.89
CA THR A 131 -11.15 4.14 -12.33
C THR A 131 -10.70 5.56 -11.99
N ILE A 132 -9.49 5.67 -11.46
CA ILE A 132 -8.76 6.92 -11.27
C ILE A 132 -7.57 6.91 -12.22
N GLU A 133 -7.41 7.98 -12.99
CA GLU A 133 -6.21 8.20 -13.81
C GLU A 133 -5.15 8.95 -13.00
N THR A 134 -3.91 8.55 -13.14
CA THR A 134 -2.75 9.17 -12.47
C THR A 134 -1.79 9.77 -13.49
N LYS A 135 -0.97 10.72 -13.04
CA LYS A 135 0.02 11.36 -13.93
C LYS A 135 1.31 10.58 -14.09
N ARG A 136 1.62 9.74 -13.12
CA ARG A 136 2.87 8.94 -13.06
C ARG A 136 2.57 7.45 -13.05
N PHE A 137 3.56 6.63 -13.34
CA PHE A 137 3.47 5.18 -13.19
C PHE A 137 3.18 4.80 -11.74
N VAL A 138 2.19 3.95 -11.51
CA VAL A 138 1.75 3.54 -10.17
C VAL A 138 2.33 2.19 -9.82
N THR A 139 2.98 2.09 -8.66
CA THR A 139 3.56 0.83 -8.17
C THR A 139 2.70 0.21 -7.06
N GLY A 140 2.89 0.61 -5.81
CA GLY A 140 2.08 0.15 -4.68
C GLY A 140 0.87 1.04 -4.43
N VAL A 141 -0.14 0.52 -3.74
CA VAL A 141 -1.34 1.26 -3.29
C VAL A 141 -1.59 0.94 -1.84
N SER A 142 -2.01 1.93 -1.06
CA SER A 142 -2.45 1.77 0.32
C SER A 142 -3.63 2.69 0.64
N TRP A 143 -4.52 2.21 1.50
CA TRP A 143 -5.65 2.99 2.01
C TRP A 143 -5.55 3.11 3.52
N VAL A 144 -5.55 4.34 4.01
CA VAL A 144 -5.48 4.62 5.45
C VAL A 144 -6.19 5.92 5.80
N ASP A 145 -7.03 5.90 6.85
CA ASP A 145 -7.79 7.07 7.35
C ASP A 145 -8.61 7.79 6.27
N GLY A 146 -9.21 7.03 5.34
CA GLY A 146 -9.97 7.59 4.23
C GLY A 146 -9.11 8.25 3.16
N GLU A 147 -7.80 8.00 3.16
CA GLU A 147 -6.84 8.53 2.21
C GLU A 147 -6.30 7.43 1.30
N LEU A 148 -6.20 7.73 0.01
CA LEU A 148 -5.57 6.85 -0.97
C LEU A 148 -4.14 7.33 -1.22
N TRP A 149 -3.19 6.45 -0.92
CA TRP A 149 -1.78 6.64 -1.19
C TRP A 149 -1.30 5.66 -2.24
N HIS A 150 -0.36 6.07 -3.05
CA HIS A 150 0.31 5.17 -3.99
C HIS A 150 1.79 5.50 -4.13
N GLY A 151 2.57 4.46 -4.40
CA GLY A 151 3.95 4.60 -4.81
C GLY A 151 4.03 4.92 -6.29
N THR A 152 5.12 5.57 -6.69
CA THR A 152 5.47 5.77 -8.09
C THR A 152 6.89 5.31 -8.35
N TRP A 153 7.17 5.00 -9.60
CA TRP A 153 8.54 4.83 -10.08
C TRP A 153 8.61 5.28 -11.54
N GLU A 154 9.43 6.30 -11.80
CA GLU A 154 9.61 6.84 -13.13
C GLU A 154 11.06 7.35 -13.29
N GLY A 155 11.79 6.76 -14.23
CA GLY A 155 13.24 6.93 -14.30
C GLY A 155 13.92 6.31 -13.08
N ASP A 156 14.77 7.07 -12.41
CA ASP A 156 15.45 6.67 -11.17
C ASP A 156 14.79 7.28 -9.91
N GLU A 157 13.59 7.83 -10.07
CA GLU A 157 12.86 8.52 -9.00
C GLU A 157 11.64 7.71 -8.55
N SER A 158 11.43 7.67 -7.24
CA SER A 158 10.22 7.17 -6.60
C SER A 158 9.66 8.19 -5.64
N ASP A 159 8.36 8.21 -5.50
CA ASP A 159 7.69 8.96 -4.44
C ASP A 159 6.47 8.20 -3.90
N LEU A 160 6.01 8.63 -2.72
CA LEU A 160 4.73 8.25 -2.15
C LEU A 160 3.78 9.43 -2.33
N THR A 161 2.69 9.20 -3.03
CA THR A 161 1.75 10.25 -3.42
C THR A 161 0.39 10.00 -2.80
N ARG A 162 -0.13 11.00 -2.08
CA ARG A 162 -1.51 11.04 -1.62
C ARG A 162 -2.39 11.71 -2.65
N ILE A 163 -3.49 11.04 -3.00
CA ILE A 163 -4.46 11.58 -3.94
C ILE A 163 -5.85 11.66 -3.30
N ASP A 164 -6.68 12.54 -3.80
CA ASP A 164 -8.11 12.52 -3.53
C ASP A 164 -8.71 11.28 -4.19
N PRO A 165 -9.32 10.35 -3.43
CA PRO A 165 -9.82 9.11 -4.01
C PRO A 165 -11.02 9.29 -4.94
N ARG A 166 -11.62 10.47 -4.98
CA ARG A 166 -12.77 10.78 -5.86
C ARG A 166 -12.33 11.38 -7.19
N THR A 167 -11.31 12.23 -7.17
CA THR A 167 -10.88 13.03 -8.32
C THR A 167 -9.54 12.60 -8.91
N GLY A 168 -8.71 11.90 -8.14
CA GLY A 168 -7.32 11.60 -8.51
C GLY A 168 -6.38 12.79 -8.37
N GLU A 169 -6.85 13.93 -7.82
CA GLU A 169 -6.00 15.09 -7.60
C GLU A 169 -4.89 14.78 -6.60
N VAL A 170 -3.65 15.15 -6.94
CA VAL A 170 -2.49 14.99 -6.06
C VAL A 170 -2.53 16.03 -4.94
N LEU A 171 -2.64 15.56 -3.71
CA LEU A 171 -2.72 16.37 -2.50
C LEU A 171 -1.35 16.55 -1.84
N GLU A 172 -0.55 15.49 -1.79
CA GLU A 172 0.76 15.47 -1.12
C GLU A 172 1.71 14.49 -1.82
N ARG A 173 3.01 14.80 -1.80
CA ARG A 173 4.08 13.95 -2.32
C ARG A 173 5.23 13.88 -1.33
N LEU A 174 5.72 12.68 -1.09
CA LEU A 174 6.93 12.39 -0.34
C LEU A 174 7.97 11.83 -1.30
N GLU A 175 9.04 12.58 -1.54
CA GLU A 175 10.13 12.16 -2.43
C GLU A 175 11.03 11.16 -1.72
N MET A 176 11.18 9.97 -2.29
CA MET A 176 12.11 8.97 -1.76
C MET A 176 13.56 9.40 -2.00
N PRO A 177 14.51 8.97 -1.16
CA PRO A 177 15.92 9.19 -1.42
C PRO A 177 16.34 8.67 -2.79
N SER A 178 17.31 9.33 -3.42
CA SER A 178 17.83 8.93 -4.74
C SER A 178 18.22 7.45 -4.78
N GLY A 179 17.81 6.74 -5.83
CA GLY A 179 18.07 5.32 -6.03
C GLY A 179 17.22 4.37 -5.17
N VAL A 180 16.27 4.91 -4.39
CA VAL A 180 15.34 4.09 -3.59
C VAL A 180 14.04 3.90 -4.37
N SER A 181 13.82 2.68 -4.87
CA SER A 181 12.58 2.31 -5.55
C SER A 181 11.47 1.91 -4.58
N VAL A 182 10.23 2.14 -4.99
CA VAL A 182 9.00 1.68 -4.31
C VAL A 182 8.25 0.74 -5.24
N SER A 183 8.09 -0.54 -4.86
CA SER A 183 7.33 -1.54 -5.62
C SER A 183 5.98 -1.88 -5.00
N GLY A 184 5.89 -1.90 -3.68
CA GLY A 184 4.67 -2.13 -2.91
C GLY A 184 4.53 -1.05 -1.84
N LEU A 185 3.32 -0.85 -1.33
CA LEU A 185 3.03 0.17 -0.31
C LEU A 185 1.89 -0.30 0.58
N GLU A 186 2.08 -0.23 1.90
CA GLU A 186 1.03 -0.47 2.88
C GLU A 186 1.25 0.38 4.14
N SER A 187 0.19 0.85 4.75
CA SER A 187 0.24 1.53 6.04
C SER A 187 0.14 0.55 7.21
N ASP A 188 0.82 0.86 8.32
CA ASP A 188 0.62 0.16 9.60
C ASP A 188 -0.67 0.61 10.33
N GLY A 189 -1.46 1.51 9.72
CA GLY A 189 -2.60 2.16 10.35
C GLY A 189 -2.22 3.33 11.28
N GLY A 190 -0.94 3.53 11.54
CA GLY A 190 -0.37 4.57 12.40
C GLY A 190 0.41 5.61 11.62
N ASP A 191 1.67 5.78 11.96
CA ASP A 191 2.56 6.80 11.40
C ASP A 191 3.66 6.25 10.48
N GLN A 192 3.50 5.02 9.99
CA GLN A 192 4.43 4.40 9.09
C GLN A 192 3.76 3.81 7.84
N PHE A 193 4.51 3.84 6.74
CA PHE A 193 4.30 3.00 5.58
C PHE A 193 5.37 1.93 5.52
N PHE A 194 5.00 0.73 5.10
CA PHE A 194 5.92 -0.29 4.62
C PHE A 194 5.99 -0.25 3.10
N CYS A 195 7.20 -0.18 2.57
CA CYS A 195 7.45 -0.07 1.13
C CYS A 195 8.30 -1.25 0.66
N GLY A 196 7.86 -1.91 -0.40
CA GLY A 196 8.69 -2.86 -1.13
C GLY A 196 9.78 -2.12 -1.92
N GLY A 197 10.98 -2.64 -1.93
CA GLY A 197 12.14 -2.03 -2.56
C GLY A 197 12.54 -2.62 -3.90
N GLY A 198 11.66 -3.36 -4.58
CA GLY A 198 11.92 -3.96 -5.89
C GLY A 198 13.18 -4.83 -5.89
N SER A 199 14.07 -4.62 -6.86
CA SER A 199 15.32 -5.37 -7.04
C SER A 199 16.36 -5.16 -5.93
N SER A 200 16.11 -4.26 -4.97
CA SER A 200 16.98 -4.16 -3.78
C SER A 200 16.81 -5.33 -2.81
N GLY A 201 15.77 -6.17 -2.97
CA GLY A 201 15.44 -7.26 -2.06
C GLY A 201 15.09 -6.80 -0.64
N LYS A 202 14.71 -5.53 -0.47
CA LYS A 202 14.46 -4.92 0.84
C LYS A 202 12.99 -4.54 1.02
N VAL A 203 12.58 -4.47 2.29
CA VAL A 203 11.38 -3.74 2.74
C VAL A 203 11.84 -2.54 3.55
N ARG A 204 11.14 -1.42 3.45
CA ARG A 204 11.46 -0.20 4.19
C ARG A 204 10.25 0.30 4.99
N ALA A 205 10.50 0.74 6.22
CA ALA A 205 9.55 1.56 6.96
C ALA A 205 9.84 3.03 6.65
N VAL A 206 8.80 3.76 6.24
CA VAL A 206 8.85 5.17 5.87
C VAL A 206 7.85 5.94 6.72
N ARG A 207 8.20 7.11 7.23
CA ARG A 207 7.29 7.93 8.03
C ARG A 207 6.10 8.39 7.21
N ARG A 208 4.90 8.10 7.72
CA ARG A 208 3.66 8.65 7.20
C ARG A 208 3.41 10.03 7.81
N PRO A 209 3.14 11.09 7.03
CA PRO A 209 2.75 12.38 7.56
C PRO A 209 1.42 12.27 8.32
N ARG A 210 1.39 12.77 9.54
CA ARG A 210 0.14 12.90 10.28
C ARG A 210 -0.68 14.07 9.73
N ARG A 211 -1.99 13.92 9.61
CA ARG A 211 -2.87 15.06 9.42
C ARG A 211 -2.74 15.98 10.63
N ALA A 212 -2.56 17.29 10.40
CA ALA A 212 -2.80 18.26 11.45
C ALA A 212 -4.26 18.06 11.92
N SER A 213 -4.44 17.63 13.15
CA SER A 213 -5.78 17.57 13.73
C SER A 213 -6.43 18.94 13.57
N ALA A 214 -7.60 19.00 12.94
CA ALA A 214 -8.41 20.21 12.92
C ALA A 214 -8.63 20.59 14.39
N ARG A 215 -7.92 21.61 14.86
CA ARG A 215 -8.17 22.16 16.19
C ARG A 215 -9.62 22.60 16.16
N GLY A 216 -10.46 21.94 16.96
CA GLY A 216 -11.81 22.37 17.22
C GLY A 216 -11.78 23.84 17.66
N SER A 217 -12.36 24.71 16.86
CA SER A 217 -12.68 26.08 17.28
C SER A 217 -13.77 25.97 18.33
N GLY A 218 -13.36 25.64 19.56
CA GLY A 218 -14.20 25.87 20.73
C GLY A 218 -14.31 27.37 20.90
N SER A 219 -15.38 27.98 20.43
CA SER A 219 -15.77 29.31 20.81
C SER A 219 -16.22 29.24 22.27
N GLU A 220 -15.34 29.54 23.20
CA GLU A 220 -15.73 29.97 24.52
C GLU A 220 -16.46 31.33 24.41
N THR A 221 -17.76 31.29 24.51
CA THR A 221 -18.57 32.48 24.74
C THR A 221 -18.32 32.91 26.19
N PRO A 222 -17.89 34.15 26.48
CA PRO A 222 -17.80 34.65 27.84
C PRO A 222 -19.23 34.78 28.40
N ILE A 223 -19.50 34.10 29.52
CA ILE A 223 -20.70 34.34 30.29
C ILE A 223 -20.46 35.64 31.04
N ASP A 224 -21.13 36.70 30.60
CA ASP A 224 -21.20 37.98 31.28
C ASP A 224 -22.02 37.81 32.57
N SER A 225 -21.37 37.93 33.69
CA SER A 225 -21.98 37.98 35.03
C SER A 225 -22.03 39.42 35.50
N THR A 226 -23.09 40.13 35.10
CA THR A 226 -23.50 41.32 35.82
C THR A 226 -24.99 41.22 36.14
N SER A 227 -25.31 41.14 37.44
CA SER A 227 -26.27 42.03 38.11
C SER A 227 -26.88 41.45 39.34
N LYS A 228 -26.62 42.15 40.40
CA LYS A 228 -27.42 42.47 41.59
C LYS A 228 -27.79 41.33 42.53
#